data_7a0ad4f723d87129d7832e5a71bae387
#
_entry.id   7a0ad4f723d87129d7832e5a71bae387
#
_cell.length_a   1.000
_cell.length_b   1.000
_cell.length_c   1.000
_cell.angle_alpha   90.00
_cell.angle_beta   90.00
_cell.angle_gamma   90.00
#
_symmetry.space_group_name_H-M   'P 1'
#
loop_
_entity.id
_entity.type
_entity.pdbx_description
1 polymer ?
#
loop_
_entity_poly.entity_id
_entity_poly.type
_entity_poly.pdbx_seq_one_letter_code
_entity_poly.pdbx_strand_id
1 'polypeptide(L)'
;LERTNDVAKKLQKICEETEGVQSVSSLAGYEIMTEGRGSNAGTCLINLKPWSERHHSVHEIMEELEEETKDLGAIIEYFEPPAVPGFGSSGGFSMRLLDKTNSTDYHHFEKINNDFIEALSKRKELTGLFTFFSSNYPQYKLKIDNKKAMQKGVTIGKAMENLNILIGSTYEQGFIRFGRFFKVYTQAAPE
;
A
#
# COMPACT_ATOMS: atom_id res chain seq x y z
N LEU A 1 -9.94 -7.00 -0.66
CA LEU A 1 -8.90 -7.46 0.27
C LEU A 1 -8.57 -8.95 0.10
N GLU A 2 -9.57 -9.82 -0.12
CA GLU A 2 -9.37 -11.27 -0.30
C GLU A 2 -8.42 -11.56 -1.47
N ARG A 3 -8.72 -11.01 -2.66
CA ARG A 3 -7.84 -11.15 -3.84
C ARG A 3 -6.42 -10.65 -3.58
N THR A 4 -6.27 -9.53 -2.89
CA THR A 4 -4.96 -8.99 -2.52
C THR A 4 -4.21 -9.93 -1.57
N ASN A 5 -4.93 -10.50 -0.60
CA ASN A 5 -4.38 -11.48 0.32
C ASN A 5 -3.95 -12.78 -0.40
N ASP A 6 -4.70 -13.22 -1.41
CA ASP A 6 -4.32 -14.40 -2.20
C ASP A 6 -3.06 -14.15 -3.05
N VAL A 7 -2.94 -12.95 -3.62
CA VAL A 7 -1.72 -12.54 -4.33
C VAL A 7 -0.55 -12.45 -3.34
N ALA A 8 -0.75 -11.82 -2.18
CA ALA A 8 0.28 -11.70 -1.15
C ALA A 8 0.79 -13.07 -0.65
N LYS A 9 -0.10 -14.05 -0.49
CA LYS A 9 0.29 -15.43 -0.13
C LYS A 9 1.09 -16.12 -1.22
N LYS A 10 0.73 -15.94 -2.49
CA LYS A 10 1.49 -16.50 -3.61
C LYS A 10 2.88 -15.87 -3.69
N LEU A 11 2.94 -14.53 -3.58
CA LEU A 11 4.19 -13.80 -3.55
C LEU A 11 5.07 -14.27 -2.39
N GLN A 12 4.50 -14.37 -1.19
CA GLN A 12 5.23 -14.86 -0.02
C GLN A 12 5.85 -16.23 -0.27
N LYS A 13 5.09 -17.16 -0.85
CA LYS A 13 5.58 -18.50 -1.16
C LYS A 13 6.75 -18.49 -2.14
N ILE A 14 6.65 -17.72 -3.22
CA ILE A 14 7.74 -17.58 -4.19
C ILE A 14 8.99 -17.02 -3.49
N CYS A 15 8.84 -15.94 -2.73
CA CYS A 15 9.97 -15.34 -2.00
C CYS A 15 10.59 -16.30 -0.97
N GLU A 16 9.80 -17.13 -0.29
CA GLU A 16 10.32 -18.13 0.67
C GLU A 16 11.11 -19.27 0.00
N GLU A 17 10.80 -19.58 -1.26
CA GLU A 17 11.47 -20.60 -2.07
C GLU A 17 12.74 -20.07 -2.76
N THR A 18 12.93 -18.74 -2.85
CA THR A 18 14.09 -18.10 -3.50
C THR A 18 15.36 -18.25 -2.67
N GLU A 19 16.47 -18.61 -3.33
CA GLU A 19 17.76 -18.79 -2.66
C GLU A 19 18.26 -17.47 -2.04
N GLY A 20 18.76 -17.54 -0.82
CA GLY A 20 19.26 -16.38 -0.09
C GLY A 20 18.22 -15.65 0.76
N VAL A 21 16.95 -16.00 0.64
CA VAL A 21 15.89 -15.50 1.53
C VAL A 21 15.89 -16.28 2.84
N GLN A 22 15.76 -15.59 3.96
CA GLN A 22 15.69 -16.15 5.29
C GLN A 22 14.26 -16.24 5.82
N SER A 23 13.49 -15.17 5.63
CA SER A 23 12.10 -15.10 6.08
C SER A 23 11.33 -14.02 5.32
N VAL A 24 10.03 -14.22 5.22
CA VAL A 24 9.14 -13.31 4.52
C VAL A 24 7.94 -13.00 5.41
N SER A 25 7.52 -11.73 5.42
CA SER A 25 6.31 -11.29 6.11
C SER A 25 5.46 -10.48 5.14
N SER A 26 4.24 -10.89 4.90
CA SER A 26 3.32 -10.21 4.00
C SER A 26 2.14 -9.55 4.74
N LEU A 27 1.76 -8.37 4.28
CA LEU A 27 0.68 -7.54 4.81
C LEU A 27 -0.27 -7.19 3.66
N ALA A 28 -1.48 -7.73 3.66
CA ALA A 28 -2.52 -7.31 2.73
C ALA A 28 -3.30 -6.12 3.29
N GLY A 29 -3.58 -5.12 2.46
CA GLY A 29 -4.31 -3.93 2.85
C GLY A 29 -3.45 -2.76 3.36
N TYR A 30 -2.13 -2.87 3.26
CA TYR A 30 -1.20 -1.83 3.69
C TYR A 30 -0.09 -1.62 2.65
N GLU A 31 0.21 -0.37 2.35
CA GLU A 31 1.26 0.08 1.44
C GLU A 31 2.29 0.89 2.22
N ILE A 32 3.53 0.38 2.30
CA ILE A 32 4.57 0.93 3.18
C ILE A 32 5.13 2.27 2.70
N MET A 33 5.15 2.53 1.39
CA MET A 33 5.78 3.73 0.82
C MET A 33 4.99 5.00 1.12
N THR A 34 3.68 4.90 1.10
CA THR A 34 2.78 6.02 1.41
C THR A 34 2.17 5.92 2.81
N GLU A 35 2.48 4.83 3.55
CA GLU A 35 1.81 4.47 4.81
C GLU A 35 0.28 4.38 4.65
N GLY A 36 -0.16 4.10 3.43
CA GLY A 36 -1.55 4.07 3.03
C GLY A 36 -2.24 2.74 3.37
N ARG A 37 -3.54 2.81 3.58
CA ARG A 37 -4.39 1.61 3.70
C ARG A 37 -5.31 1.53 2.50
N GLY A 38 -5.34 0.37 1.86
CA GLY A 38 -6.19 0.13 0.71
C GLY A 38 -6.38 -1.36 0.47
N SER A 39 -7.59 -1.79 0.18
CA SER A 39 -7.89 -3.21 -0.05
C SER A 39 -7.20 -3.77 -1.29
N ASN A 40 -6.66 -2.92 -2.16
CA ASN A 40 -5.91 -3.26 -3.37
C ASN A 40 -4.39 -3.19 -3.19
N ALA A 41 -3.92 -2.80 -2.01
CA ALA A 41 -2.50 -2.64 -1.71
C ALA A 41 -1.98 -3.75 -0.79
N GLY A 42 -0.71 -4.03 -0.87
CA GLY A 42 -0.01 -4.97 0.01
C GLY A 42 1.47 -4.65 0.10
N THR A 43 2.10 -5.15 1.14
CA THR A 43 3.55 -5.04 1.35
C THR A 43 4.11 -6.40 1.73
N CYS A 44 5.25 -6.73 1.16
CA CYS A 44 6.01 -7.92 1.51
C CYS A 44 7.38 -7.49 2.04
N LEU A 45 7.71 -7.89 3.24
CA LEU A 45 9.01 -7.65 3.87
C LEU A 45 9.83 -8.92 3.76
N ILE A 46 10.92 -8.85 2.99
CA ILE A 46 11.79 -9.98 2.68
C ILE A 46 13.10 -9.79 3.46
N ASN A 47 13.38 -10.69 4.38
CA ASN A 47 14.64 -10.69 5.09
C ASN A 47 15.58 -11.70 4.41
N LEU A 48 16.75 -11.23 4.03
CA LEU A 48 17.78 -12.07 3.42
C LEU A 48 18.68 -12.71 4.46
N LYS A 49 19.27 -13.85 4.12
CA LYS A 49 20.32 -14.48 4.91
C LYS A 49 21.53 -13.56 5.05
N PRO A 50 22.33 -13.71 6.11
CA PRO A 50 23.59 -12.97 6.26
C PRO A 50 24.48 -13.10 5.03
N TRP A 51 25.28 -12.08 4.75
CA TRP A 51 26.22 -12.05 3.60
C TRP A 51 27.15 -13.27 3.54
N SER A 52 27.50 -13.85 4.69
CA SER A 52 28.34 -15.03 4.80
C SER A 52 27.63 -16.34 4.41
N GLU A 53 26.31 -16.33 4.30
CA GLU A 53 25.48 -17.52 4.07
C GLU A 53 24.74 -17.49 2.73
N ARG A 54 24.96 -16.45 1.92
CA ARG A 54 24.34 -16.31 0.59
C ARG A 54 25.38 -16.05 -0.48
N HIS A 55 25.14 -16.59 -1.68
CA HIS A 55 26.02 -16.44 -2.83
C HIS A 55 25.57 -15.29 -3.76
N HIS A 56 24.29 -14.94 -3.72
CA HIS A 56 23.70 -13.90 -4.57
C HIS A 56 23.65 -12.55 -3.87
N SER A 57 23.90 -11.49 -4.62
CA SER A 57 23.71 -10.12 -4.16
C SER A 57 22.22 -9.82 -3.98
N VAL A 58 21.88 -8.72 -3.30
CA VAL A 58 20.49 -8.28 -3.19
C VAL A 58 19.89 -8.00 -4.56
N HIS A 59 20.67 -7.40 -5.46
CA HIS A 59 20.24 -7.05 -6.80
C HIS A 59 19.88 -8.29 -7.64
N GLU A 60 20.72 -9.33 -7.62
CA GLU A 60 20.45 -10.59 -8.31
C GLU A 60 19.19 -11.29 -7.78
N ILE A 61 18.98 -11.27 -6.46
CA ILE A 61 17.74 -11.80 -5.85
C ILE A 61 16.51 -10.99 -6.28
N MET A 62 16.62 -9.66 -6.37
CA MET A 62 15.53 -8.81 -6.84
C MET A 62 15.19 -9.10 -8.30
N GLU A 63 16.18 -9.23 -9.18
CA GLU A 63 15.98 -9.58 -10.59
C GLU A 63 15.30 -10.96 -10.76
N GLU A 64 15.71 -11.96 -9.98
CA GLU A 64 15.09 -13.28 -9.95
C GLU A 64 13.62 -13.19 -9.52
N LEU A 65 13.34 -12.47 -8.43
CA LEU A 65 11.99 -12.27 -7.93
C LEU A 65 11.10 -11.51 -8.91
N GLU A 66 11.62 -10.48 -9.59
CA GLU A 66 10.89 -9.74 -10.63
C GLU A 66 10.45 -10.67 -11.76
N GLU A 67 11.34 -11.56 -12.21
CA GLU A 67 11.03 -12.50 -13.28
C GLU A 67 9.99 -13.55 -12.83
N GLU A 68 10.14 -14.12 -11.64
CA GLU A 68 9.24 -15.16 -11.12
C GLU A 68 7.83 -14.64 -10.76
N THR A 69 7.71 -13.35 -10.47
CA THR A 69 6.43 -12.77 -10.01
C THR A 69 5.68 -11.97 -11.06
N LYS A 70 6.22 -11.79 -12.25
CA LYS A 70 5.61 -11.00 -13.33
C LYS A 70 4.19 -11.44 -13.73
N ASP A 71 3.88 -12.73 -13.56
CA ASP A 71 2.58 -13.32 -13.95
C ASP A 71 1.57 -13.38 -12.79
N LEU A 72 1.85 -12.79 -11.63
CA LEU A 72 0.95 -12.83 -10.47
C LEU A 72 -0.32 -11.98 -10.63
N GLY A 73 -0.43 -11.18 -11.70
CA GLY A 73 -1.58 -10.33 -11.97
C GLY A 73 -1.70 -9.15 -10.99
N ALA A 74 -0.57 -8.66 -10.50
CA ALA A 74 -0.39 -7.47 -9.68
C ALA A 74 0.82 -6.68 -10.17
N ILE A 75 0.86 -5.40 -9.88
CA ILE A 75 2.06 -4.58 -10.04
C ILE A 75 2.90 -4.79 -8.79
N ILE A 76 4.08 -5.35 -8.94
CA ILE A 76 5.00 -5.66 -7.85
C ILE A 76 6.29 -4.90 -8.11
N GLU A 77 6.73 -4.14 -7.13
CA GLU A 77 7.96 -3.37 -7.19
C GLU A 77 8.86 -3.78 -6.03
N TYR A 78 10.09 -4.11 -6.34
CA TYR A 78 11.11 -4.48 -5.37
C TYR A 78 12.06 -3.32 -5.13
N PHE A 79 12.38 -3.06 -3.88
CA PHE A 79 13.32 -2.00 -3.52
C PHE A 79 14.03 -2.30 -2.22
N GLU A 80 15.25 -1.82 -2.13
CA GLU A 80 16.03 -1.86 -0.90
C GLU A 80 15.64 -0.69 0.02
N PRO A 81 15.69 -0.87 1.34
CA PRO A 81 15.64 0.25 2.27
C PRO A 81 16.80 1.21 2.00
N PRO A 82 16.66 2.52 2.31
CA PRO A 82 17.74 3.48 2.08
C PRO A 82 18.98 3.09 2.86
N ALA A 83 20.15 3.32 2.28
CA ALA A 83 21.44 3.01 2.91
C ALA A 83 21.65 3.71 4.26
N VAL A 84 20.99 4.86 4.48
CA VAL A 84 21.01 5.61 5.73
C VAL A 84 19.61 5.64 6.32
N PRO A 85 19.37 5.04 7.48
CA PRO A 85 18.05 5.06 8.13
C PRO A 85 17.54 6.49 8.35
N GLY A 86 16.28 6.74 8.04
CA GLY A 86 15.62 8.04 8.16
C GLY A 86 15.72 8.96 6.94
N PHE A 87 16.41 8.54 5.89
CA PHE A 87 16.51 9.28 4.63
C PHE A 87 15.60 8.68 3.53
N GLY A 88 14.31 8.63 3.79
CA GLY A 88 13.31 8.10 2.88
C GLY A 88 12.91 6.65 3.19
N SER A 89 12.02 6.09 2.37
CA SER A 89 11.50 4.71 2.50
C SER A 89 12.18 3.74 1.55
N SER A 90 12.87 4.25 0.52
CA SER A 90 13.66 3.46 -0.44
C SER A 90 14.90 4.25 -0.87
N GLY A 91 15.85 3.60 -1.53
CA GLY A 91 16.95 4.26 -2.24
C GLY A 91 16.45 5.13 -3.40
N GLY A 92 17.34 5.99 -3.93
CA GLY A 92 17.01 6.87 -5.06
C GLY A 92 16.36 8.18 -4.64
N PHE A 93 15.43 8.69 -5.44
CA PHE A 93 14.70 9.92 -5.16
C PHE A 93 13.19 9.73 -5.34
N SER A 94 12.41 10.53 -4.64
CA SER A 94 10.96 10.58 -4.83
C SER A 94 10.53 11.94 -5.38
N MET A 95 9.59 11.94 -6.32
CA MET A 95 9.02 13.13 -6.91
C MET A 95 7.50 13.14 -6.73
N ARG A 96 6.94 14.31 -6.51
CA ARG A 96 5.49 14.49 -6.42
C ARG A 96 5.01 15.31 -7.61
N LEU A 97 4.19 14.69 -8.45
CA LEU A 97 3.45 15.38 -9.50
C LEU A 97 2.17 15.96 -8.90
N LEU A 98 1.98 17.26 -9.01
CA LEU A 98 0.86 17.98 -8.41
C LEU A 98 -0.06 18.53 -9.48
N ASP A 99 -1.33 18.13 -9.49
CA ASP A 99 -2.37 18.79 -10.27
C ASP A 99 -2.82 20.09 -9.59
N LYS A 100 -2.64 21.21 -10.31
CA LYS A 100 -3.08 22.54 -9.87
C LYS A 100 -4.35 23.03 -10.59
N THR A 101 -4.96 22.18 -11.42
CA THR A 101 -6.14 22.56 -12.21
C THR A 101 -7.45 22.48 -11.46
N ASN A 102 -7.44 21.92 -10.25
CA ASN A 102 -8.65 21.55 -9.48
C ASN A 102 -9.60 20.61 -10.25
N SER A 103 -9.10 19.90 -11.25
CA SER A 103 -9.84 18.89 -11.98
C SER A 103 -10.10 17.67 -11.09
N THR A 104 -11.24 17.04 -11.24
CA THR A 104 -11.55 15.73 -10.65
C THR A 104 -11.42 14.60 -11.67
N ASP A 105 -10.84 14.88 -12.82
CA ASP A 105 -10.59 13.87 -13.86
C ASP A 105 -9.30 13.10 -13.55
N TYR A 106 -9.43 12.11 -12.68
CA TYR A 106 -8.30 11.27 -12.27
C TYR A 106 -7.75 10.41 -13.42
N HIS A 107 -8.57 10.05 -14.43
CA HIS A 107 -8.10 9.31 -15.59
C HIS A 107 -7.20 10.16 -16.47
N HIS A 108 -7.54 11.43 -16.66
CA HIS A 108 -6.67 12.36 -17.37
C HIS A 108 -5.35 12.58 -16.62
N PHE A 109 -5.41 12.71 -15.30
CA PHE A 109 -4.20 12.85 -14.48
C PHE A 109 -3.32 11.61 -14.53
N GLU A 110 -3.90 10.40 -14.49
CA GLU A 110 -3.17 9.13 -14.64
C GLU A 110 -2.44 9.07 -15.98
N LYS A 111 -3.11 9.48 -17.07
CA LYS A 111 -2.48 9.54 -18.38
C LYS A 111 -1.27 10.47 -18.39
N ILE A 112 -1.39 11.69 -17.87
CA ILE A 112 -0.29 12.65 -17.77
C ILE A 112 0.87 12.06 -16.95
N ASN A 113 0.56 11.41 -15.83
CA ASN A 113 1.55 10.77 -14.98
C ASN A 113 2.31 9.65 -15.72
N ASN A 114 1.59 8.81 -16.47
CA ASN A 114 2.19 7.73 -17.26
C ASN A 114 3.03 8.28 -18.42
N ASP A 115 2.55 9.28 -19.15
CA ASP A 115 3.29 9.96 -20.20
C ASP A 115 4.59 10.61 -19.66
N PHE A 116 4.52 11.14 -18.44
CA PHE A 116 5.67 11.72 -17.75
C PHE A 116 6.70 10.65 -17.35
N ILE A 117 6.27 9.54 -16.78
CA ILE A 117 7.15 8.41 -16.44
C ILE A 117 7.79 7.84 -17.71
N GLU A 118 7.02 7.67 -18.81
CA GLU A 118 7.55 7.23 -20.09
C GLU A 118 8.63 8.19 -20.64
N ALA A 119 8.41 9.50 -20.51
CA ALA A 119 9.40 10.50 -20.91
C ALA A 119 10.67 10.43 -20.06
N LEU A 120 10.54 10.20 -18.75
CA LEU A 120 11.67 10.04 -17.84
C LEU A 120 12.45 8.74 -18.10
N SER A 121 11.77 7.65 -18.42
CA SER A 121 12.41 6.33 -18.67
C SER A 121 13.31 6.34 -19.92
N LYS A 122 13.17 7.33 -20.80
CA LYS A 122 14.08 7.54 -21.95
C LYS A 122 15.41 8.19 -21.55
N ARG A 123 15.53 8.63 -20.29
CA ARG A 123 16.75 9.26 -19.76
C ARG A 123 17.69 8.19 -19.25
N LYS A 124 18.94 8.21 -19.72
CA LYS A 124 19.97 7.23 -19.33
C LYS A 124 20.41 7.34 -17.87
N GLU A 125 20.14 8.50 -17.26
CA GLU A 125 20.49 8.79 -15.88
C GLU A 125 19.49 8.22 -14.86
N LEU A 126 18.33 7.71 -15.34
CA LEU A 126 17.23 7.26 -14.51
C LEU A 126 16.88 5.81 -14.82
N THR A 127 16.64 5.03 -13.79
CA THR A 127 16.23 3.62 -13.86
C THR A 127 15.26 3.30 -12.72
N GLY A 128 14.43 2.27 -12.86
CA GLY A 128 13.51 1.83 -11.82
C GLY A 128 12.41 2.86 -11.48
N LEU A 129 11.87 3.55 -12.50
CA LEU A 129 10.81 4.55 -12.30
C LEU A 129 9.45 3.87 -12.16
N PHE A 130 8.75 4.14 -11.09
CA PHE A 130 7.40 3.60 -10.85
C PHE A 130 6.48 4.61 -10.16
N THR A 131 5.18 4.31 -10.16
CA THR A 131 4.15 5.05 -9.43
C THR A 131 3.10 4.10 -8.89
N PHE A 132 2.59 4.37 -7.70
CA PHE A 132 1.44 3.66 -7.13
C PHE A 132 0.10 4.35 -7.43
N PHE A 133 0.13 5.48 -8.14
CA PHE A 133 -1.10 6.16 -8.49
C PHE A 133 -1.88 5.36 -9.55
N SER A 134 -3.15 5.06 -9.26
CA SER A 134 -4.08 4.45 -10.20
C SER A 134 -5.46 5.09 -10.06
N SER A 135 -6.06 5.44 -11.19
CA SER A 135 -7.43 5.97 -11.25
C SER A 135 -8.50 4.87 -11.33
N ASN A 136 -8.07 3.62 -11.49
CA ASN A 136 -8.98 2.48 -11.70
C ASN A 136 -9.44 1.79 -10.42
N TYR A 137 -9.12 2.36 -9.26
CA TYR A 137 -9.58 1.82 -7.99
C TYR A 137 -11.03 2.22 -7.71
N PRO A 138 -11.98 1.25 -7.63
CA PRO A 138 -13.39 1.54 -7.39
C PRO A 138 -13.60 2.15 -6.01
N GLN A 139 -14.25 3.30 -5.96
CA GLN A 139 -14.59 3.98 -4.72
C GLN A 139 -16.10 4.19 -4.64
N TYR A 140 -16.69 4.02 -3.46
CA TYR A 140 -18.08 4.34 -3.20
C TYR A 140 -18.17 5.69 -2.48
N LYS A 141 -18.97 6.60 -3.05
CA LYS A 141 -19.30 7.87 -2.41
C LYS A 141 -20.59 7.71 -1.62
N LEU A 142 -20.49 7.73 -0.31
CA LEU A 142 -21.64 7.69 0.57
C LEU A 142 -22.34 9.07 0.60
N LYS A 143 -23.63 9.11 0.29
CA LYS A 143 -24.46 10.30 0.40
C LYS A 143 -25.54 10.06 1.43
N ILE A 144 -25.61 10.92 2.46
CA ILE A 144 -26.70 10.91 3.43
C ILE A 144 -27.82 11.82 2.92
N ASP A 145 -29.04 11.30 2.89
CA ASP A 145 -30.24 12.12 2.67
C ASP A 145 -30.57 12.89 3.97
N ASN A 146 -30.06 14.10 4.04
CA ASN A 146 -30.20 14.95 5.23
C ASN A 146 -31.66 15.20 5.60
N LYS A 147 -32.57 15.40 4.61
CA LYS A 147 -33.99 15.65 4.86
C LYS A 147 -34.63 14.43 5.50
N LYS A 148 -34.38 13.26 4.97
CA LYS A 148 -34.91 11.99 5.49
C LYS A 148 -34.33 11.63 6.86
N ALA A 149 -33.06 11.90 7.11
CA ALA A 149 -32.43 11.71 8.41
C ALA A 149 -33.10 12.60 9.47
N MET A 150 -33.27 13.88 9.18
CA MET A 150 -33.96 14.83 10.09
C MET A 150 -35.42 14.47 10.32
N GLN A 151 -36.18 14.07 9.30
CA GLN A 151 -37.54 13.57 9.45
C GLN A 151 -37.64 12.35 10.38
N LYS A 152 -36.61 11.52 10.41
CA LYS A 152 -36.53 10.37 11.33
C LYS A 152 -35.94 10.72 12.70
N GLY A 153 -35.68 11.98 13.00
CA GLY A 153 -35.11 12.43 14.26
C GLY A 153 -33.61 12.11 14.44
N VAL A 154 -32.90 11.79 13.34
CA VAL A 154 -31.47 11.49 13.36
C VAL A 154 -30.70 12.74 12.92
N THR A 155 -29.82 13.24 13.78
CA THR A 155 -28.91 14.34 13.41
C THR A 155 -27.83 13.83 12.48
N ILE A 156 -27.35 14.69 11.56
CA ILE A 156 -26.30 14.35 10.62
C ILE A 156 -25.01 13.93 11.35
N GLY A 157 -24.65 14.63 12.43
CA GLY A 157 -23.50 14.29 13.25
C GLY A 157 -23.57 12.87 13.82
N LYS A 158 -24.73 12.49 14.37
CA LYS A 158 -24.94 11.16 14.93
C LYS A 158 -24.97 10.06 13.85
N ALA A 159 -25.48 10.39 12.65
CA ALA A 159 -25.43 9.47 11.50
C ALA A 159 -23.98 9.23 11.05
N MET A 160 -23.15 10.26 10.98
CA MET A 160 -21.73 10.15 10.60
C MET A 160 -20.92 9.42 11.65
N GLU A 161 -21.17 9.66 12.94
CA GLU A 161 -20.51 8.95 14.04
C GLU A 161 -20.78 7.44 13.98
N ASN A 162 -22.05 7.07 13.83
CA ASN A 162 -22.42 5.65 13.69
C ASN A 162 -21.82 5.01 12.44
N LEU A 163 -21.80 5.72 11.31
CA LEU A 163 -21.15 5.22 10.09
C LEU A 163 -19.64 5.02 10.27
N ASN A 164 -18.98 5.90 11.00
CA ASN A 164 -17.56 5.74 11.35
C ASN A 164 -17.32 4.46 12.12
N ILE A 165 -18.18 4.14 13.09
CA ILE A 165 -18.07 2.91 13.89
C ILE A 165 -18.41 1.67 13.04
N LEU A 166 -19.42 1.76 12.17
CA LEU A 166 -19.90 0.63 11.36
C LEU A 166 -18.94 0.27 10.22
N ILE A 167 -18.42 1.25 9.50
CA ILE A 167 -17.60 1.05 8.30
C ILE A 167 -16.09 1.15 8.60
N GLY A 168 -15.73 2.03 9.51
CA GLY A 168 -14.37 2.22 9.98
C GLY A 168 -14.12 1.56 11.33
N SER A 169 -13.53 2.31 12.20
CA SER A 169 -13.35 1.94 13.61
C SER A 169 -13.19 3.21 14.42
N THR A 170 -13.52 3.16 15.68
CA THR A 170 -13.26 4.28 16.58
C THR A 170 -12.17 3.91 17.59
N TYR A 171 -11.21 4.80 17.81
CA TYR A 171 -10.21 4.63 18.85
C TYR A 171 -10.83 5.06 20.19
N GLU A 172 -10.95 4.11 21.11
CA GLU A 172 -11.57 4.38 22.41
C GLU A 172 -10.52 4.80 23.42
N GLN A 173 -9.53 3.95 23.64
CA GLN A 173 -8.44 4.20 24.57
C GLN A 173 -7.30 3.19 24.35
N GLY A 174 -6.25 3.29 25.14
CA GLY A 174 -5.17 2.32 25.15
C GLY A 174 -4.83 1.87 26.58
N PHE A 175 -4.10 0.78 26.66
CA PHE A 175 -3.56 0.27 27.91
C PHE A 175 -2.12 -0.18 27.74
N ILE A 176 -1.36 -0.17 28.83
CA ILE A 176 0.02 -0.66 28.85
C ILE A 176 0.03 -2.06 29.47
N ARG A 177 0.63 -3.01 28.74
CA ARG A 177 0.87 -4.37 29.23
C ARG A 177 2.21 -4.86 28.66
N PHE A 178 2.96 -5.59 29.44
CA PHE A 178 4.30 -6.08 29.07
C PHE A 178 5.26 -4.99 28.55
N GLY A 179 5.18 -3.77 29.11
CA GLY A 179 6.00 -2.65 28.67
C GLY A 179 5.65 -2.07 27.30
N ARG A 180 4.52 -2.46 26.70
CA ARG A 180 4.03 -1.98 25.40
C ARG A 180 2.67 -1.32 25.55
N PHE A 181 2.43 -0.29 24.74
CA PHE A 181 1.14 0.37 24.65
C PHE A 181 0.27 -0.31 23.58
N PHE A 182 -0.92 -0.75 23.98
CA PHE A 182 -1.91 -1.36 23.12
C PHE A 182 -3.08 -0.40 22.92
N LYS A 183 -3.43 -0.15 21.67
CA LYS A 183 -4.60 0.64 21.28
C LYS A 183 -5.84 -0.23 21.22
N VAL A 184 -6.95 0.28 21.73
CA VAL A 184 -8.26 -0.39 21.65
C VAL A 184 -9.10 0.32 20.61
N TYR A 185 -9.53 -0.42 19.59
CA TYR A 185 -10.45 0.06 18.57
C TYR A 185 -11.77 -0.71 18.66
N THR A 186 -12.86 0.02 18.54
CA THR A 186 -14.21 -0.55 18.46
C THR A 186 -14.71 -0.44 17.03
N GLN A 187 -15.23 -1.53 16.50
CA GLN A 187 -15.79 -1.63 15.15
C GLN A 187 -16.99 -2.58 15.20
N ALA A 188 -17.98 -2.33 14.34
CA ALA A 188 -19.06 -3.30 14.17
C ALA A 188 -18.57 -4.57 13.47
N ALA A 189 -19.20 -5.69 13.78
CA ALA A 189 -18.96 -6.92 13.04
C ALA A 189 -19.37 -6.76 11.56
N PRO A 190 -18.65 -7.41 10.63
CA PRO A 190 -18.92 -7.29 9.19
C PRO A 190 -20.18 -8.02 8.71
N GLU A 191 -21.02 -8.59 9.59
CA GLU A 191 -22.26 -9.31 9.30
C GLU A 191 -23.45 -8.40 8.98
#